data_82ae98dcf311b8ff787123ff5fd000d1
#
_entry.id   82ae98dcf311b8ff787123ff5fd000d1
#
_cell.length_a   1.000
_cell.length_b   1.000
_cell.length_c   1.000
_cell.angle_alpha   90.00
_cell.angle_beta   90.00
_cell.angle_gamma   90.00
#
_symmetry.space_group_name_H-M   'P 1'
#
loop_
_entity.id
_entity.type
_entity.pdbx_description
1 polymer ?
#
loop_
_entity_poly.entity_id
_entity_poly.type
_entity_poly.pdbx_seq_one_letter_code
_entity_poly.pdbx_strand_id
1 'polypeptide(L)'
;MLVQACVENGTHYTDITGENHWVKGLIDKHHEEAASKGTRIIPSCGYDSIPSDIGAYFTVSQFNKPVSRVDVYQEALGGASGGTTETMFTMDGLNKDMRDPFVLNPEETVSA
;
A
#
# COMPACT_ATOMS: atom_id res chain seq x y z
N MET A 1 9.58 -5.26 -16.64
CA MET A 1 8.88 -5.58 -15.39
C MET A 1 7.38 -5.55 -15.64
N LEU A 2 6.54 -6.35 -14.95
CA LEU A 2 5.10 -6.47 -15.26
C LEU A 2 4.36 -5.12 -15.16
N VAL A 3 4.56 -4.39 -14.06
CA VAL A 3 3.95 -3.05 -13.87
C VAL A 3 4.30 -2.09 -15.01
N GLN A 4 5.54 -2.07 -15.43
CA GLN A 4 5.96 -1.25 -16.57
C GLN A 4 5.19 -1.61 -17.85
N ALA A 5 5.06 -2.89 -18.14
CA ALA A 5 4.29 -3.34 -19.31
C ALA A 5 2.80 -2.95 -19.20
N CYS A 6 2.22 -2.98 -17.99
CA CYS A 6 0.86 -2.52 -17.75
C CYS A 6 0.71 -1.03 -18.05
N VAL A 7 1.63 -0.20 -17.55
CA VAL A 7 1.63 1.25 -17.80
C VAL A 7 1.82 1.56 -19.29
N GLU A 8 2.79 0.91 -19.94
CA GLU A 8 3.06 1.09 -21.37
C GLU A 8 1.84 0.78 -22.25
N ASN A 9 1.08 -0.26 -21.88
CA ASN A 9 -0.09 -0.72 -22.64
C ASN A 9 -1.44 -0.20 -22.12
N GLY A 10 -1.47 0.71 -21.15
CA GLY A 10 -2.70 1.25 -20.59
C GLY A 10 -3.55 0.21 -19.84
N THR A 11 -2.93 -0.86 -19.34
CA THR A 11 -3.59 -1.95 -18.61
C THR A 11 -3.55 -1.68 -17.12
N HIS A 12 -4.68 -1.80 -16.44
CA HIS A 12 -4.74 -1.67 -14.98
C HIS A 12 -4.00 -2.82 -14.30
N TYR A 13 -3.43 -2.54 -13.13
CA TYR A 13 -2.67 -3.51 -12.35
C TYR A 13 -3.09 -3.49 -10.89
N THR A 14 -3.20 -4.67 -10.30
CA THR A 14 -3.36 -4.84 -8.85
C THR A 14 -2.50 -6.01 -8.36
N ASP A 15 -2.05 -5.96 -7.11
CA ASP A 15 -1.33 -7.04 -6.44
C ASP A 15 -1.65 -7.10 -4.95
N ILE A 16 -0.99 -8.02 -4.24
CA ILE A 16 -1.13 -8.21 -2.80
C ILE A 16 0.21 -7.99 -2.05
N THR A 17 1.11 -7.17 -2.61
CA THR A 17 2.41 -6.93 -1.97
C THR A 17 2.27 -6.26 -0.61
N GLY A 18 3.16 -6.61 0.33
CA GLY A 18 3.36 -5.91 1.61
C GLY A 18 4.64 -5.07 1.62
N GLU A 19 5.32 -4.90 0.48
CA GLU A 19 6.65 -4.28 0.40
C GLU A 19 6.57 -2.80 0.03
N ASN A 20 6.35 -1.93 1.03
CA ASN A 20 6.15 -0.50 0.83
C ASN A 20 7.33 0.18 0.10
N HIS A 21 8.57 -0.23 0.35
CA HIS A 21 9.74 0.29 -0.34
C HIS A 21 9.70 0.02 -1.86
N TRP A 22 9.22 -1.16 -2.26
CA TRP A 22 9.02 -1.49 -3.67
C TRP A 22 7.89 -0.66 -4.28
N VAL A 23 6.77 -0.50 -3.56
CA VAL A 23 5.64 0.35 -3.97
C VAL A 23 6.10 1.80 -4.16
N LYS A 24 6.91 2.35 -3.23
CA LYS A 24 7.49 3.69 -3.38
C LYS A 24 8.29 3.83 -4.67
N GLY A 25 9.13 2.85 -4.98
CA GLY A 25 9.88 2.84 -6.24
C GLY A 25 8.99 2.76 -7.49
N LEU A 26 7.82 2.12 -7.41
CA LEU A 26 6.83 2.12 -8.48
C LEU A 26 6.17 3.49 -8.66
N ILE A 27 5.81 4.15 -7.55
CA ILE A 27 5.23 5.49 -7.56
C ILE A 27 6.22 6.45 -8.22
N ASP A 28 7.45 6.51 -7.73
CA ASP A 28 8.48 7.43 -8.21
C ASP A 28 8.78 7.27 -9.72
N LYS A 29 8.65 6.03 -10.20
CA LYS A 29 9.00 5.73 -11.60
C LYS A 29 7.84 5.84 -12.57
N HIS A 30 6.61 5.52 -12.14
CA HIS A 30 5.50 5.28 -13.07
C HIS A 30 4.27 6.15 -12.83
N HIS A 31 4.21 6.91 -11.73
CA HIS A 31 3.00 7.66 -11.36
C HIS A 31 2.54 8.62 -12.47
N GLU A 32 3.43 9.46 -12.95
CA GLU A 32 3.08 10.48 -13.95
C GLU A 32 2.62 9.86 -15.26
N GLU A 33 3.32 8.83 -15.73
CA GLU A 33 2.96 8.14 -16.98
C GLU A 33 1.61 7.41 -16.84
N ALA A 34 1.40 6.70 -15.73
CA ALA A 34 0.15 6.01 -15.45
C ALA A 34 -1.02 7.00 -15.37
N ALA A 35 -0.84 8.13 -14.66
CA ALA A 35 -1.85 9.18 -14.55
C ALA A 35 -2.21 9.77 -15.91
N SER A 36 -1.21 10.08 -16.74
CA SER A 36 -1.44 10.64 -18.09
C SER A 36 -2.23 9.70 -19.01
N LYS A 37 -2.11 8.40 -18.82
CA LYS A 37 -2.81 7.35 -19.58
C LYS A 37 -4.13 6.91 -18.94
N GLY A 38 -4.48 7.43 -17.74
CA GLY A 38 -5.63 6.95 -16.96
C GLY A 38 -5.48 5.50 -16.49
N THR A 39 -4.24 4.98 -16.40
CA THR A 39 -3.94 3.62 -15.96
C THR A 39 -3.90 3.58 -14.43
N ARG A 40 -4.64 2.65 -13.85
CA ARG A 40 -4.68 2.46 -12.38
C ARG A 40 -3.69 1.38 -11.98
N ILE A 41 -2.76 1.73 -11.11
CA ILE A 41 -1.80 0.81 -10.49
C ILE A 41 -2.10 0.82 -9.00
N ILE A 42 -2.66 -0.28 -8.49
CA ILE A 42 -3.18 -0.38 -7.13
C ILE A 42 -2.50 -1.57 -6.44
N PRO A 43 -1.34 -1.39 -5.81
CA PRO A 43 -0.69 -2.44 -5.02
C PRO A 43 -1.39 -2.67 -3.68
N SER A 44 -0.96 -3.67 -2.94
CA SER A 44 -1.40 -3.97 -1.56
C SER A 44 -2.91 -4.22 -1.43
N CYS A 45 -3.53 -4.89 -2.41
CA CYS A 45 -4.95 -5.26 -2.39
C CYS A 45 -5.22 -6.58 -1.64
N GLY A 46 -4.35 -6.98 -0.72
CA GLY A 46 -4.46 -8.22 0.05
C GLY A 46 -5.29 -8.09 1.34
N TYR A 47 -5.51 -9.23 1.99
CA TYR A 47 -6.24 -9.33 3.25
C TYR A 47 -5.58 -8.57 4.40
N ASP A 48 -4.27 -8.49 4.43
CA ASP A 48 -3.49 -7.78 5.45
C ASP A 48 -3.62 -6.25 5.36
N SER A 49 -4.02 -5.72 4.21
CA SER A 49 -4.14 -4.27 3.98
C SER A 49 -5.60 -3.82 3.86
N ILE A 50 -6.37 -4.40 2.93
CA ILE A 50 -7.71 -3.92 2.57
C ILE A 50 -8.71 -3.89 3.73
N PRO A 51 -8.86 -4.93 4.58
CA PRO A 51 -9.81 -4.89 5.68
C PRO A 51 -9.51 -3.77 6.68
N SER A 52 -8.24 -3.50 6.96
CA SER A 52 -7.83 -2.45 7.90
C SER A 52 -8.04 -1.06 7.31
N ASP A 53 -7.60 -0.83 6.07
CA ASP A 53 -7.69 0.46 5.40
C ASP A 53 -9.14 0.85 5.07
N ILE A 54 -9.82 0.01 4.28
CA ILE A 54 -11.21 0.28 3.89
C ILE A 54 -12.16 0.20 5.09
N GLY A 55 -11.89 -0.67 6.06
CA GLY A 55 -12.65 -0.76 7.30
C GLY A 55 -12.56 0.51 8.14
N ALA A 56 -11.37 1.07 8.28
CA ALA A 56 -11.16 2.36 8.94
C ALA A 56 -11.87 3.49 8.19
N TYR A 57 -11.68 3.59 6.89
CA TYR A 57 -12.35 4.57 6.04
C TYR A 57 -13.88 4.48 6.15
N PHE A 58 -14.43 3.28 5.98
CA PHE A 58 -15.88 3.04 6.09
C PHE A 58 -16.40 3.44 7.47
N THR A 59 -15.71 3.07 8.54
CA THR A 59 -16.11 3.42 9.91
C THR A 59 -16.11 4.92 10.11
N VAL A 60 -15.03 5.61 9.75
CA VAL A 60 -14.91 7.08 9.90
C VAL A 60 -15.97 7.80 9.08
N SER A 61 -16.31 7.32 7.89
CA SER A 61 -17.31 7.92 7.01
C SER A 61 -18.74 7.92 7.60
N GLN A 62 -19.02 7.09 8.62
CA GLN A 62 -20.33 7.07 9.30
C GLN A 62 -20.48 8.19 10.36
N PHE A 63 -19.41 8.89 10.68
CA PHE A 63 -19.44 9.95 11.69
C PHE A 63 -19.58 11.32 11.04
N ASN A 64 -20.46 12.17 11.60
CA ASN A 64 -20.64 13.57 11.16
C ASN A 64 -19.66 14.54 11.85
N LYS A 65 -18.68 14.04 12.60
CA LYS A 65 -17.69 14.82 13.34
C LYS A 65 -16.30 14.29 13.05
N PRO A 66 -15.25 15.12 13.15
CA PRO A 66 -13.88 14.66 13.05
C PRO A 66 -13.58 13.54 14.04
N VAL A 67 -12.95 12.49 13.58
CA VAL A 67 -12.48 11.36 14.38
C VAL A 67 -11.01 11.57 14.68
N SER A 68 -10.63 11.57 15.95
CA SER A 68 -9.26 11.83 16.40
C SER A 68 -8.40 10.57 16.49
N ARG A 69 -9.05 9.40 16.54
CA ARG A 69 -8.35 8.11 16.65
C ARG A 69 -9.20 6.96 16.14
N VAL A 70 -8.57 6.02 15.47
CA VAL A 70 -9.14 4.73 15.07
C VAL A 70 -8.22 3.63 15.57
N ASP A 71 -8.76 2.68 16.34
CA ASP A 71 -8.05 1.49 16.79
C ASP A 71 -8.66 0.28 16.08
N VAL A 72 -7.84 -0.48 15.40
CA VAL A 72 -8.26 -1.70 14.68
C VAL A 72 -7.77 -2.92 15.45
N TYR A 73 -8.69 -3.82 15.80
CA TYR A 73 -8.38 -5.10 16.43
C TYR A 73 -8.65 -6.22 15.44
N GLN A 74 -7.63 -6.97 15.13
CA GLN A 74 -7.71 -8.03 14.13
C GLN A 74 -7.36 -9.39 14.77
N GLU A 75 -8.22 -10.37 14.56
CA GLU A 75 -7.97 -11.77 14.92
C GLU A 75 -7.90 -12.59 13.64
N ALA A 76 -6.85 -13.38 13.48
CA ALA A 76 -6.66 -14.24 12.33
C ALA A 76 -6.27 -15.67 12.80
N LEU A 77 -6.93 -16.67 12.25
CA LEU A 77 -6.58 -18.07 12.42
C LEU A 77 -5.94 -18.59 11.13
N GLY A 78 -4.69 -19.02 11.21
CA GLY A 78 -3.95 -19.53 10.05
C GLY A 78 -2.44 -19.50 10.24
N GLY A 79 -1.69 -19.89 9.21
CA GLY A 79 -0.24 -19.86 9.17
C GLY A 79 0.28 -18.86 8.12
N ALA A 80 1.51 -18.37 8.30
CA ALA A 80 2.18 -17.56 7.29
C ALA A 80 2.47 -18.39 6.03
N SER A 81 2.21 -17.81 4.88
CA SER A 81 2.61 -18.40 3.60
C SER A 81 4.13 -18.28 3.41
N GLY A 82 4.69 -19.07 2.48
CA GLY A 82 6.11 -18.95 2.11
C GLY A 82 6.48 -17.54 1.65
N GLY A 83 5.61 -16.88 0.89
CA GLY A 83 5.80 -15.49 0.46
C GLY A 83 5.80 -14.50 1.62
N THR A 84 4.91 -14.67 2.61
CA THR A 84 4.90 -13.84 3.82
C THR A 84 6.22 -13.97 4.60
N THR A 85 6.73 -15.20 4.73
CA THR A 85 8.01 -15.46 5.41
C THR A 85 9.18 -14.81 4.66
N GLU A 86 9.23 -14.92 3.34
CA GLU A 86 10.25 -14.29 2.49
C GLU A 86 10.23 -12.76 2.62
N THR A 87 9.04 -12.14 2.57
CA THR A 87 8.88 -10.70 2.78
C THR A 87 9.40 -10.26 4.15
N MET A 88 9.12 -11.00 5.22
CA MET A 88 9.62 -10.68 6.57
C MET A 88 11.16 -10.67 6.62
N PHE A 89 11.83 -11.66 6.00
CA PHE A 89 13.28 -11.69 5.93
C PHE A 89 13.85 -10.53 5.11
N THR A 90 13.22 -10.21 3.99
CA THR A 90 13.65 -9.09 3.14
C THR A 90 13.52 -7.76 3.88
N MET A 91 12.43 -7.55 4.59
CA MET A 91 12.19 -6.31 5.36
C MET A 91 13.12 -6.14 6.55
N ASP A 92 13.59 -7.24 7.17
CA ASP A 92 14.53 -7.15 8.30
C ASP A 92 15.90 -6.59 7.91
N GLY A 93 16.30 -6.75 6.64
CA GLY A 93 17.52 -6.18 6.06
C GLY A 93 17.43 -4.72 5.61
N LEU A 94 16.25 -4.09 5.65
CA LEU A 94 16.07 -2.72 5.18
C LEU A 94 16.56 -1.66 6.19
N ASN A 95 17.08 -0.55 5.66
CA ASN A 95 17.44 0.63 6.44
C ASN A 95 16.22 1.23 7.16
N LYS A 96 16.49 1.98 8.25
CA LYS A 96 15.44 2.66 9.04
C LYS A 96 14.54 3.57 8.21
N ASP A 97 15.09 4.26 7.21
CA ASP A 97 14.35 5.16 6.33
C ASP A 97 13.31 4.42 5.46
N MET A 98 13.56 3.15 5.17
CA MET A 98 12.63 2.29 4.43
C MET A 98 11.52 1.67 5.32
N ARG A 99 11.61 1.86 6.64
CA ARG A 99 10.61 1.43 7.62
C ARG A 99 9.69 2.57 8.06
N ASP A 100 9.78 3.73 7.42
CA ASP A 100 8.89 4.85 7.69
C ASP A 100 7.44 4.45 7.37
N PRO A 101 6.52 4.49 8.36
CA PRO A 101 5.11 4.17 8.12
C PRO A 101 4.42 5.14 7.15
N PHE A 102 5.00 6.30 6.91
CA PHE A 102 4.47 7.34 6.01
C PHE A 102 5.18 7.39 4.65
N VAL A 103 6.05 6.44 4.35
CA VAL A 103 6.86 6.43 3.11
C VAL A 103 6.05 6.53 1.81
N LEU A 104 4.79 6.08 1.82
CA LEU A 104 3.90 6.13 0.67
C LEU A 104 3.05 7.40 0.62
N ASN A 105 3.05 8.21 1.67
CA ASN A 105 2.27 9.44 1.68
C ASN A 105 2.90 10.47 0.75
N PRO A 106 2.08 11.28 0.04
CA PRO A 106 2.58 12.45 -0.65
C PRO A 106 3.28 13.40 0.34
N GLU A 107 4.39 14.00 -0.07
CA GLU A 107 5.20 14.89 0.78
C GLU A 107 4.37 16.05 1.40
N GLU A 108 3.35 16.51 0.68
CA GLU A 108 2.44 17.58 1.11
C GLU A 108 1.58 17.21 2.33
N THR A 109 1.38 15.92 2.60
CA THR A 109 0.52 15.43 3.71
C THR A 109 1.29 15.15 4.99
N VAL A 110 2.61 15.10 4.95
CA VAL A 110 3.46 14.77 6.12
C VAL A 110 3.74 16.00 7.01
N SER A 111 3.41 17.20 6.53
CA SER A 111 3.67 18.47 7.23
C SER A 111 2.47 19.07 7.98
N ALA A 112 1.39 18.31 8.16
CA ALA A 112 0.18 18.78 8.81
C ALA A 112 0.04 18.29 10.26
#